data_71d9014bebee67c5b87a75453d817491
#
_entry.id   71d9014bebee67c5b87a75453d817491
#
_cell.length_a   1.000
_cell.length_b   1.000
_cell.length_c   1.000
_cell.angle_alpha   90.00
_cell.angle_beta   90.00
_cell.angle_gamma   90.00
#
_symmetry.space_group_name_H-M   'P 1'
#
loop_
_entity.id
_entity.type
_entity.pdbx_description
1 polymer ?
#
loop_
_entity_poly.entity_id
_entity_poly.type
_entity_poly.pdbx_seq_one_letter_code
_entity_poly.pdbx_strand_id
1 'polypeptide(L)'
;YIAKLTREAKAVQTGEQSEMIRSLDKLVKFVGIALIPIGITLFVQGFFFNDQSFRNSIVSMVAAVLGMIPEGLYLLASVALAVSSMRLAHKKVLLHDMKSIETLARVNVLCVDKTGTITENSMSVKDMIPTKEYDAEKMPELNGLLSDFVGAMSSDNSTMEALKDYFKKKTEQSASKVVPFTSVTKYSGVMFGEKSYVIGAPEFVLREDYDTYKPDISEYARKGYRVLVFGSYDAALDGGKLTGKVLPM
;
A
#
# COMPACT_ATOMS: atom_id res chain seq x y z
N TYR A 1 19.19 0.44 -0.21
CA TYR A 1 18.32 1.58 0.06
C TYR A 1 17.10 1.15 0.89
N ILE A 2 16.34 0.13 0.44
CA ILE A 2 15.15 -0.38 1.13
C ILE A 2 15.47 -0.87 2.55
N ALA A 3 16.56 -1.62 2.74
CA ALA A 3 16.99 -2.10 4.06
C ALA A 3 17.32 -0.96 5.03
N LYS A 4 17.85 0.18 4.53
CA LYS A 4 18.12 1.37 5.33
C LYS A 4 16.83 2.06 5.75
N LEU A 5 15.87 2.25 4.82
CA LEU A 5 14.54 2.81 5.11
C LEU A 5 13.75 1.96 6.11
N THR A 6 13.77 0.64 5.96
CA THR A 6 13.11 -0.29 6.89
C THR A 6 13.72 -0.20 8.29
N ARG A 7 15.04 -0.02 8.39
CA ARG A 7 15.75 0.14 9.66
C ARG A 7 15.44 1.48 10.32
N GLU A 8 15.38 2.56 9.53
CA GLU A 8 14.98 3.89 9.99
C GLU A 8 13.52 3.92 10.43
N ALA A 9 12.61 3.30 9.66
CA ALA A 9 11.21 3.17 10.03
C ALA A 9 11.01 2.35 11.32
N LYS A 10 11.78 1.28 11.52
CA LYS A 10 11.77 0.51 12.77
C LYS A 10 12.34 1.28 13.96
N ALA A 11 13.33 2.14 13.74
CA ALA A 11 13.90 2.98 14.79
C ALA A 11 12.93 4.07 15.28
N VAL A 12 12.04 4.56 14.40
CA VAL A 12 10.97 5.52 14.75
C VAL A 12 9.81 4.82 15.50
N GLN A 13 9.69 3.51 15.41
CA GLN A 13 8.66 2.69 16.10
C GLN A 13 8.93 2.45 17.60
N THR A 14 9.85 3.16 18.24
CA THR A 14 9.97 3.14 19.68
C THR A 14 8.77 3.84 20.32
N GLY A 15 7.75 3.03 20.51
CA GLY A 15 6.76 3.05 21.58
C GLY A 15 6.34 4.37 22.21
N GLU A 16 5.96 5.39 21.46
CA GLU A 16 5.20 6.47 22.09
C GLU A 16 3.85 5.91 22.55
N GLN A 17 3.62 5.95 23.88
CA GLN A 17 2.34 5.59 24.47
C GLN A 17 1.25 6.53 23.94
N SER A 18 0.03 6.02 23.77
CA SER A 18 -1.14 6.84 23.48
C SER A 18 -1.17 8.08 24.36
N GLU A 19 -1.40 9.27 23.78
CA GLU A 19 -1.46 10.51 24.57
C GLU A 19 -2.57 10.47 25.62
N MET A 20 -3.66 9.78 25.34
CA MET A 20 -4.76 9.56 26.29
C MET A 20 -4.26 8.74 27.49
N ILE A 21 -3.57 7.62 27.25
CA ILE A 21 -3.03 6.77 28.33
C ILE A 21 -1.96 7.56 29.11
N ARG A 22 -1.09 8.29 28.42
CA ARG A 22 -0.08 9.15 29.08
C ARG A 22 -0.72 10.23 29.96
N SER A 23 -1.84 10.81 29.52
CA SER A 23 -2.58 11.81 30.29
C SER A 23 -3.26 11.20 31.51
N LEU A 24 -3.82 9.99 31.37
CA LEU A 24 -4.35 9.23 32.50
C LEU A 24 -3.27 8.86 33.51
N ASP A 25 -2.11 8.40 33.06
CA ASP A 25 -0.96 8.10 33.92
C ASP A 25 -0.46 9.33 34.68
N LYS A 26 -0.43 10.50 34.02
CA LYS A 26 -0.11 11.76 34.72
C LYS A 26 -1.13 12.12 35.78
N LEU A 27 -2.42 11.96 35.45
CA LEU A 27 -3.50 12.21 36.41
C LEU A 27 -3.40 11.28 37.62
N VAL A 28 -3.25 9.97 37.39
CA VAL A 28 -3.12 8.98 38.49
C VAL A 28 -1.89 9.25 39.33
N LYS A 29 -0.74 9.60 38.73
CA LYS A 29 0.46 10.00 39.48
C LYS A 29 0.21 11.25 40.32
N PHE A 30 -0.43 12.28 39.76
CA PHE A 30 -0.76 13.51 40.48
C PHE A 30 -1.68 13.23 41.67
N VAL A 31 -2.76 12.46 41.44
CA VAL A 31 -3.71 12.04 42.51
C VAL A 31 -2.94 11.22 43.55
N GLY A 32 -2.14 10.25 43.16
CA GLY A 32 -1.33 9.42 44.06
C GLY A 32 -0.43 10.24 44.99
N ILE A 33 0.26 11.26 44.43
CA ILE A 33 1.09 12.17 45.23
C ILE A 33 0.23 13.01 46.19
N ALA A 34 -0.93 13.49 45.74
CA ALA A 34 -1.85 14.28 46.56
C ALA A 34 -2.50 13.46 47.72
N LEU A 35 -2.70 12.15 47.50
CA LEU A 35 -3.26 11.25 48.50
C LEU A 35 -2.35 11.01 49.70
N ILE A 36 -1.02 11.16 49.55
CA ILE A 36 -0.08 10.98 50.66
C ILE A 36 -0.34 11.99 51.79
N PRO A 37 -0.32 13.32 51.58
CA PRO A 37 -0.60 14.28 52.63
C PRO A 37 -2.03 14.18 53.15
N ILE A 38 -3.02 13.87 52.29
CA ILE A 38 -4.41 13.66 52.71
C ILE A 38 -4.50 12.47 53.65
N GLY A 39 -3.87 11.34 53.32
CA GLY A 39 -3.84 10.16 54.17
C GLY A 39 -3.21 10.44 55.56
N ILE A 40 -2.09 11.15 55.57
CA ILE A 40 -1.46 11.57 56.83
C ILE A 40 -2.40 12.44 57.67
N THR A 41 -3.05 13.40 57.03
CA THR A 41 -4.00 14.29 57.73
C THR A 41 -5.17 13.50 58.31
N LEU A 42 -5.76 12.57 57.53
CA LEU A 42 -6.86 11.73 57.98
C LEU A 42 -6.45 10.81 59.15
N PHE A 43 -5.24 10.25 59.10
CA PHE A 43 -4.71 9.44 60.19
C PHE A 43 -4.52 10.27 61.46
N VAL A 44 -3.88 11.44 61.37
CA VAL A 44 -3.67 12.35 62.51
C VAL A 44 -4.99 12.79 63.09
N GLN A 45 -5.97 13.15 62.25
CA GLN A 45 -7.29 13.55 62.73
C GLN A 45 -8.02 12.40 63.46
N GLY A 46 -8.00 11.18 62.92
CA GLY A 46 -8.61 10.02 63.53
C GLY A 46 -7.99 9.65 64.88
N PHE A 47 -6.65 9.65 64.94
CA PHE A 47 -5.92 9.20 66.11
C PHE A 47 -5.83 10.26 67.20
N PHE A 48 -5.54 11.53 66.86
CA PHE A 48 -5.31 12.58 67.86
C PHE A 48 -6.54 13.41 68.22
N PHE A 49 -7.51 13.54 67.31
CA PHE A 49 -8.67 14.41 67.53
C PHE A 49 -9.96 13.64 67.79
N ASN A 50 -10.10 12.41 67.27
CA ASN A 50 -11.34 11.63 67.45
C ASN A 50 -11.20 10.45 68.41
N ASP A 51 -10.09 10.36 69.17
CA ASP A 51 -9.79 9.29 70.12
C ASP A 51 -10.01 7.87 69.62
N GLN A 52 -9.82 7.67 68.32
CA GLN A 52 -9.95 6.34 67.71
C GLN A 52 -8.70 5.50 68.04
N SER A 53 -8.92 4.18 68.17
CA SER A 53 -7.78 3.29 68.34
C SER A 53 -6.89 3.33 67.07
N PHE A 54 -5.60 3.13 67.22
CA PHE A 54 -4.62 3.11 66.14
C PHE A 54 -5.06 2.26 64.94
N ARG A 55 -5.62 1.06 65.23
CA ARG A 55 -6.16 0.17 64.20
C ARG A 55 -7.30 0.81 63.42
N ASN A 56 -8.26 1.42 64.10
CA ASN A 56 -9.43 2.04 63.44
C ASN A 56 -9.03 3.27 62.63
N SER A 57 -8.10 4.07 63.12
CA SER A 57 -7.55 5.22 62.35
C SER A 57 -6.88 4.80 61.06
N ILE A 58 -6.10 3.69 61.06
CA ILE A 58 -5.50 3.15 59.85
C ILE A 58 -6.58 2.64 58.90
N VAL A 59 -7.54 1.86 59.37
CA VAL A 59 -8.60 1.31 58.51
C VAL A 59 -9.42 2.41 57.84
N SER A 60 -9.80 3.43 58.65
CA SER A 60 -10.55 4.58 58.11
C SER A 60 -9.76 5.38 57.07
N MET A 61 -8.46 5.63 57.36
CA MET A 61 -7.57 6.30 56.42
C MET A 61 -7.44 5.51 55.10
N VAL A 62 -7.16 4.20 55.18
CA VAL A 62 -7.01 3.34 53.98
C VAL A 62 -8.31 3.29 53.20
N ALA A 63 -9.46 3.13 53.86
CA ALA A 63 -10.76 3.10 53.19
C ALA A 63 -11.05 4.43 52.45
N ALA A 64 -10.75 5.57 53.10
CA ALA A 64 -10.92 6.87 52.47
C ALA A 64 -9.98 7.10 51.27
N VAL A 65 -8.71 6.73 51.40
CA VAL A 65 -7.71 6.85 50.33
C VAL A 65 -8.08 5.96 49.17
N LEU A 66 -8.47 4.70 49.38
CA LEU A 66 -8.91 3.80 48.33
C LEU A 66 -10.12 4.35 47.55
N GLY A 67 -11.08 4.95 48.24
CA GLY A 67 -12.27 5.57 47.61
C GLY A 67 -11.94 6.81 46.76
N MET A 68 -10.77 7.43 46.96
CA MET A 68 -10.33 8.58 46.19
C MET A 68 -9.52 8.21 44.92
N ILE A 69 -9.11 6.96 44.78
CA ILE A 69 -8.37 6.51 43.59
C ILE A 69 -9.36 6.35 42.42
N PRO A 70 -9.15 7.05 41.30
CA PRO A 70 -10.07 7.00 40.16
C PRO A 70 -9.86 5.75 39.26
N GLU A 71 -10.00 4.55 39.84
CA GLU A 71 -9.78 3.27 39.14
C GLU A 71 -10.71 3.10 37.93
N GLY A 72 -11.94 3.63 38.01
CA GLY A 72 -12.93 3.54 36.94
C GLY A 72 -12.52 4.22 35.64
N LEU A 73 -11.64 5.23 35.70
CA LEU A 73 -11.21 5.95 34.48
C LEU A 73 -10.37 5.06 33.55
N TYR A 74 -9.46 4.27 34.12
CA TYR A 74 -8.60 3.37 33.34
C TYR A 74 -9.42 2.22 32.73
N LEU A 75 -10.34 1.66 33.53
CA LEU A 75 -11.24 0.63 33.03
C LEU A 75 -12.13 1.17 31.90
N LEU A 76 -12.73 2.35 32.10
CA LEU A 76 -13.60 2.97 31.07
C LEU A 76 -12.85 3.24 29.77
N ALA A 77 -11.63 3.78 29.84
CA ALA A 77 -10.79 4.02 28.67
C ALA A 77 -10.44 2.71 27.95
N SER A 78 -10.05 1.67 28.69
CA SER A 78 -9.73 0.36 28.14
C SER A 78 -10.94 -0.28 27.45
N VAL A 79 -12.11 -0.24 28.07
CA VAL A 79 -13.36 -0.76 27.49
C VAL A 79 -13.75 0.03 26.23
N ALA A 80 -13.63 1.35 26.24
CA ALA A 80 -13.93 2.19 25.07
C ALA A 80 -13.03 1.85 23.88
N LEU A 81 -11.73 1.67 24.13
CA LEU A 81 -10.78 1.24 23.09
C LEU A 81 -11.09 -0.18 22.57
N ALA A 82 -11.42 -1.11 23.47
CA ALA A 82 -11.79 -2.47 23.08
C ALA A 82 -13.05 -2.51 22.21
N VAL A 83 -14.11 -1.77 22.60
CA VAL A 83 -15.35 -1.66 21.81
C VAL A 83 -15.08 -1.01 20.44
N SER A 84 -14.23 0.02 20.39
CA SER A 84 -13.85 0.68 19.14
C SER A 84 -13.07 -0.26 18.24
N SER A 85 -12.16 -1.08 18.79
CA SER A 85 -11.44 -2.12 18.08
C SER A 85 -12.39 -3.15 17.48
N MET A 86 -13.37 -3.63 18.25
CA MET A 86 -14.38 -4.58 17.74
C MET A 86 -15.21 -3.98 16.59
N ARG A 87 -15.61 -2.70 16.69
CA ARG A 87 -16.36 -2.03 15.61
C ARG A 87 -15.55 -1.94 14.31
N LEU A 88 -14.25 -1.67 14.39
CA LEU A 88 -13.37 -1.61 13.24
C LEU A 88 -13.12 -3.02 12.66
N ALA A 89 -12.96 -4.03 13.50
CA ALA A 89 -12.84 -5.42 13.08
C ALA A 89 -14.08 -5.91 12.31
N HIS A 90 -15.29 -5.55 12.75
CA HIS A 90 -16.53 -5.83 11.99
C HIS A 90 -16.55 -5.17 10.61
N LYS A 91 -15.87 -4.03 10.44
CA LYS A 91 -15.68 -3.38 9.14
C LYS A 91 -14.50 -3.95 8.35
N LYS A 92 -13.94 -5.09 8.75
CA LYS A 92 -12.76 -5.75 8.14
C LYS A 92 -11.50 -4.89 8.17
N VAL A 93 -11.40 -3.94 9.11
CA VAL A 93 -10.19 -3.15 9.34
C VAL A 93 -9.36 -3.86 10.39
N LEU A 94 -8.17 -4.31 10.00
CA LEU A 94 -7.21 -4.94 10.90
C LEU A 94 -6.42 -3.84 11.63
N LEU A 95 -6.55 -3.81 12.96
CA LEU A 95 -5.76 -2.92 13.82
C LEU A 95 -4.53 -3.66 14.31
N HIS A 96 -3.38 -3.03 14.16
CA HIS A 96 -2.11 -3.57 14.66
C HIS A 96 -1.85 -3.19 16.12
N ASP A 97 -2.37 -2.04 16.57
CA ASP A 97 -2.20 -1.51 17.92
C ASP A 97 -3.43 -0.69 18.32
N MET A 98 -3.80 -0.71 19.61
CA MET A 98 -4.91 0.09 20.15
C MET A 98 -4.67 1.60 20.03
N LYS A 99 -3.41 2.05 20.00
CA LYS A 99 -3.04 3.45 19.72
C LYS A 99 -3.51 3.92 18.35
N SER A 100 -3.60 3.02 17.37
CA SER A 100 -4.05 3.34 16.02
C SER A 100 -5.46 3.92 16.01
N ILE A 101 -6.31 3.55 16.99
CA ILE A 101 -7.67 4.08 17.12
C ILE A 101 -7.63 5.57 17.47
N GLU A 102 -6.80 5.93 18.45
CA GLU A 102 -6.65 7.33 18.87
C GLU A 102 -6.03 8.18 17.75
N THR A 103 -4.99 7.67 17.09
CA THR A 103 -4.34 8.33 15.96
C THR A 103 -5.33 8.53 14.82
N LEU A 104 -6.12 7.50 14.49
CA LEU A 104 -7.13 7.57 13.43
C LEU A 104 -8.21 8.62 13.71
N ALA A 105 -8.63 8.76 14.98
CA ALA A 105 -9.61 9.77 15.40
C ALA A 105 -9.10 11.22 15.26
N ARG A 106 -7.79 11.42 15.21
CA ARG A 106 -7.14 12.75 15.10
C ARG A 106 -6.65 13.09 13.70
N VAL A 107 -6.82 12.16 12.73
CA VAL A 107 -6.40 12.40 11.35
C VAL A 107 -7.25 13.49 10.72
N ASN A 108 -6.61 14.55 10.25
CA ASN A 108 -7.21 15.65 9.48
C ASN A 108 -6.70 15.73 8.05
N VAL A 109 -5.63 15.01 7.73
CA VAL A 109 -5.07 14.89 6.38
C VAL A 109 -4.82 13.42 6.08
N LEU A 110 -5.41 12.91 5.01
CA LEU A 110 -5.24 11.54 4.54
C LEU A 110 -4.46 11.53 3.24
N CYS A 111 -3.25 10.98 3.26
CA CYS A 111 -2.45 10.73 2.07
C CYS A 111 -2.56 9.24 1.71
N VAL A 112 -3.10 8.95 0.54
CA VAL A 112 -3.26 7.58 0.06
C VAL A 112 -2.46 7.35 -1.22
N ASP A 113 -1.86 6.18 -1.33
CA ASP A 113 -1.28 5.73 -2.58
C ASP A 113 -2.39 5.40 -3.59
N LYS A 114 -2.11 5.65 -4.87
CA LYS A 114 -3.08 5.38 -5.94
C LYS A 114 -3.22 3.88 -6.18
N THR A 115 -2.09 3.21 -6.39
CA THR A 115 -2.06 1.83 -6.89
C THR A 115 -2.31 0.82 -5.78
N GLY A 116 -3.36 0.01 -5.92
CA GLY A 116 -3.75 -0.99 -4.93
C GLY A 116 -4.44 -0.44 -3.69
N THR A 117 -4.67 0.88 -3.60
CA THR A 117 -5.40 1.53 -2.52
C THR A 117 -6.69 2.19 -3.03
N ILE A 118 -6.57 3.13 -3.98
CA ILE A 118 -7.73 3.76 -4.63
C ILE A 118 -8.17 2.93 -5.84
N THR A 119 -7.23 2.29 -6.52
CA THR A 119 -7.48 1.43 -7.67
C THR A 119 -7.39 -0.04 -7.28
N GLU A 120 -8.15 -0.88 -7.96
CA GLU A 120 -7.95 -2.32 -7.91
C GLU A 120 -6.59 -2.68 -8.50
N ASN A 121 -5.97 -3.73 -7.96
CA ASN A 121 -4.68 -4.22 -8.48
C ASN A 121 -4.88 -5.15 -9.69
N SER A 122 -5.85 -4.81 -10.53
CA SER A 122 -6.19 -5.51 -11.75
C SER A 122 -6.09 -4.56 -12.94
N MET A 123 -5.69 -5.08 -14.08
CA MET A 123 -5.66 -4.37 -15.35
C MET A 123 -6.47 -5.15 -16.39
N SER A 124 -7.04 -4.44 -17.35
CA SER A 124 -7.68 -5.04 -18.50
C SER A 124 -7.29 -4.27 -19.76
N VAL A 125 -7.16 -4.97 -20.88
CA VAL A 125 -7.00 -4.32 -22.18
C VAL A 125 -8.33 -3.71 -22.58
N LYS A 126 -8.32 -2.41 -22.85
CA LYS A 126 -9.51 -1.67 -23.28
C LYS A 126 -9.73 -1.85 -24.78
N ASP A 127 -8.67 -1.63 -25.56
CA ASP A 127 -8.76 -1.63 -27.00
C ASP A 127 -7.38 -1.86 -27.61
N MET A 128 -7.36 -2.30 -28.88
CA MET A 128 -6.19 -2.40 -29.73
C MET A 128 -6.39 -1.52 -30.94
N ILE A 129 -5.49 -0.59 -31.17
CA ILE A 129 -5.58 0.41 -32.22
C ILE A 129 -4.47 0.13 -33.21
N PRO A 130 -4.77 -0.44 -34.38
CA PRO A 130 -3.75 -0.69 -35.38
C PRO A 130 -3.24 0.60 -36.00
N THR A 131 -2.00 0.59 -36.47
CA THR A 131 -1.49 1.68 -37.30
C THR A 131 -2.15 1.66 -38.67
N LYS A 132 -2.02 2.76 -39.43
CA LYS A 132 -2.68 2.92 -40.74
C LYS A 132 -2.24 1.86 -41.79
N GLU A 133 -1.16 1.15 -41.54
CA GLU A 133 -0.66 0.07 -42.40
C GLU A 133 -1.36 -1.28 -42.15
N TYR A 134 -2.08 -1.39 -41.05
CA TYR A 134 -2.83 -2.59 -40.65
C TYR A 134 -4.33 -2.33 -40.71
N ASP A 135 -4.90 -2.59 -41.89
CA ASP A 135 -6.34 -2.50 -42.15
C ASP A 135 -7.12 -3.72 -41.59
N ALA A 136 -8.41 -3.72 -41.79
CA ALA A 136 -9.29 -4.78 -41.30
C ALA A 136 -8.94 -6.19 -41.81
N GLU A 137 -8.28 -6.30 -42.98
CA GLU A 137 -7.89 -7.58 -43.56
C GLU A 137 -6.68 -8.19 -42.85
N LYS A 138 -5.75 -7.36 -42.32
CA LYS A 138 -4.55 -7.79 -41.60
C LYS A 138 -4.77 -7.96 -40.08
N MET A 139 -5.89 -7.51 -39.57
CA MET A 139 -6.22 -7.62 -38.12
C MET A 139 -6.20 -9.06 -37.58
N PRO A 140 -6.68 -10.10 -38.29
CA PRO A 140 -6.62 -11.48 -37.78
C PRO A 140 -5.16 -11.97 -37.64
N GLU A 141 -4.28 -11.57 -38.58
CA GLU A 141 -2.83 -11.91 -38.52
C GLU A 141 -2.17 -11.23 -37.32
N LEU A 142 -2.42 -9.93 -37.13
CA LEU A 142 -1.90 -9.16 -35.99
C LEU A 142 -2.36 -9.73 -34.66
N ASN A 143 -3.62 -10.10 -34.54
CA ASN A 143 -4.18 -10.76 -33.35
C ASN A 143 -3.53 -12.13 -33.09
N GLY A 144 -3.25 -12.90 -34.14
CA GLY A 144 -2.53 -14.17 -34.03
C GLY A 144 -1.10 -13.96 -33.52
N LEU A 145 -0.39 -13.01 -34.10
CA LEU A 145 0.97 -12.66 -33.72
C LEU A 145 1.06 -12.15 -32.28
N LEU A 146 0.13 -11.28 -31.86
CA LEU A 146 0.05 -10.81 -30.46
C LEU A 146 -0.28 -11.96 -29.50
N SER A 147 -1.12 -12.91 -29.89
CA SER A 147 -1.42 -14.11 -29.10
C SER A 147 -0.17 -14.98 -28.91
N ASP A 148 0.60 -15.17 -29.98
CA ASP A 148 1.85 -15.92 -29.93
C ASP A 148 2.90 -15.20 -29.07
N PHE A 149 3.03 -13.88 -29.25
CA PHE A 149 3.93 -13.04 -28.46
C PHE A 149 3.62 -13.14 -26.96
N VAL A 150 2.37 -12.93 -26.60
CA VAL A 150 1.91 -12.95 -25.20
C VAL A 150 2.00 -14.35 -24.62
N GLY A 151 1.71 -15.38 -25.44
CA GLY A 151 1.82 -16.80 -25.05
C GLY A 151 3.26 -17.20 -24.72
N ALA A 152 4.25 -16.63 -25.39
CA ALA A 152 5.68 -16.88 -25.15
C ALA A 152 6.22 -16.20 -23.88
N MET A 153 5.50 -15.20 -23.34
CA MET A 153 5.94 -14.43 -22.17
C MET A 153 5.50 -15.09 -20.87
N SER A 154 6.26 -14.86 -19.79
CA SER A 154 5.84 -15.19 -18.41
C SER A 154 4.80 -14.17 -17.89
N SER A 155 3.99 -14.59 -16.90
CA SER A 155 2.97 -13.73 -16.27
C SER A 155 3.54 -12.99 -15.05
N ASP A 156 4.60 -12.21 -15.26
CA ASP A 156 5.37 -11.59 -14.16
C ASP A 156 4.78 -10.26 -13.68
N ASN A 157 3.75 -9.74 -14.37
CA ASN A 157 3.13 -8.47 -13.99
C ASN A 157 1.68 -8.38 -14.48
N SER A 158 0.89 -7.53 -13.82
CA SER A 158 -0.53 -7.33 -14.11
C SER A 158 -0.83 -6.88 -15.55
N THR A 159 0.11 -6.20 -16.21
CA THR A 159 -0.03 -5.80 -17.61
C THR A 159 0.04 -7.02 -18.55
N MET A 160 0.96 -7.94 -18.31
CA MET A 160 1.08 -9.16 -19.10
C MET A 160 -0.08 -10.12 -18.83
N GLU A 161 -0.56 -10.20 -17.59
CA GLU A 161 -1.79 -10.95 -17.27
C GLU A 161 -2.99 -10.41 -18.06
N ALA A 162 -3.18 -9.08 -18.08
CA ALA A 162 -4.25 -8.45 -18.85
C ALA A 162 -4.15 -8.71 -20.35
N LEU A 163 -2.93 -8.69 -20.90
CA LEU A 163 -2.69 -9.02 -22.31
C LEU A 163 -3.02 -10.49 -22.62
N LYS A 164 -2.63 -11.42 -21.74
CA LYS A 164 -2.97 -12.85 -21.87
C LYS A 164 -4.47 -13.11 -21.79
N ASP A 165 -5.16 -12.39 -20.92
CA ASP A 165 -6.60 -12.51 -20.80
C ASP A 165 -7.35 -11.97 -22.03
N TYR A 166 -6.80 -10.99 -22.70
CA TYR A 166 -7.37 -10.43 -23.90
C TYR A 166 -7.06 -11.29 -25.14
N PHE A 167 -5.80 -11.71 -25.31
CA PHE A 167 -5.35 -12.53 -26.45
C PHE A 167 -5.35 -14.01 -26.09
N LYS A 168 -6.52 -14.60 -25.88
CA LYS A 168 -6.69 -16.01 -25.43
C LYS A 168 -6.47 -17.09 -26.51
N LYS A 169 -6.02 -16.74 -27.68
CA LYS A 169 -5.82 -17.70 -28.79
C LYS A 169 -4.68 -18.67 -28.47
N LYS A 170 -4.77 -19.91 -28.96
CA LYS A 170 -3.64 -20.85 -28.86
C LYS A 170 -2.45 -20.33 -29.64
N THR A 171 -1.28 -20.43 -29.04
CA THR A 171 0.01 -20.13 -29.67
C THR A 171 0.28 -21.13 -30.81
N GLU A 172 0.59 -20.62 -32.00
CA GLU A 172 0.93 -21.39 -33.17
C GLU A 172 2.45 -21.42 -33.42
N GLN A 173 3.17 -20.37 -32.98
CA GLN A 173 4.62 -20.24 -33.19
C GLN A 173 5.40 -20.48 -31.90
N SER A 174 6.55 -21.14 -32.04
CA SER A 174 7.49 -21.31 -30.93
C SER A 174 8.51 -20.18 -30.92
N ALA A 175 8.66 -19.51 -29.78
CA ALA A 175 9.63 -18.45 -29.61
C ALA A 175 11.07 -19.02 -29.57
N SER A 176 11.96 -18.47 -30.41
CA SER A 176 13.39 -18.80 -30.38
C SER A 176 14.16 -18.04 -29.30
N LYS A 177 13.69 -16.84 -28.94
CA LYS A 177 14.25 -16.03 -27.85
C LYS A 177 13.16 -15.18 -27.20
N VAL A 178 13.22 -15.03 -25.88
CA VAL A 178 12.31 -14.19 -25.09
C VAL A 178 13.12 -13.24 -24.23
N VAL A 179 12.79 -11.95 -24.27
CA VAL A 179 13.35 -10.91 -23.42
C VAL A 179 12.24 -10.43 -22.48
N PRO A 180 12.33 -10.73 -21.18
CA PRO A 180 11.31 -10.32 -20.20
C PRO A 180 11.33 -8.82 -19.97
N PHE A 181 10.22 -8.28 -19.46
CA PHE A 181 10.12 -6.88 -19.08
C PHE A 181 11.09 -6.54 -17.94
N THR A 182 11.77 -5.41 -18.06
CA THR A 182 12.51 -4.80 -16.94
C THR A 182 12.11 -3.35 -16.73
N SER A 183 12.21 -2.89 -15.50
CA SER A 183 11.93 -1.48 -15.17
C SER A 183 12.93 -0.49 -15.78
N VAL A 184 14.07 -0.99 -16.26
CA VAL A 184 15.14 -0.20 -16.89
C VAL A 184 14.87 -0.03 -18.38
N THR A 185 14.60 -1.12 -19.08
CA THR A 185 14.40 -1.15 -20.55
C THR A 185 12.98 -0.79 -20.96
N LYS A 186 11.99 -1.00 -20.08
CA LYS A 186 10.57 -0.67 -20.26
C LYS A 186 9.91 -1.33 -21.49
N TYR A 187 10.48 -2.43 -21.98
CA TYR A 187 9.89 -3.24 -23.03
C TYR A 187 10.06 -4.74 -22.75
N SER A 188 9.30 -5.55 -23.44
CA SER A 188 9.46 -6.99 -23.58
C SER A 188 9.65 -7.33 -25.05
N GLY A 189 10.40 -8.39 -25.36
CA GLY A 189 10.64 -8.80 -26.73
C GLY A 189 10.56 -10.30 -26.93
N VAL A 190 10.12 -10.71 -28.12
CA VAL A 190 10.08 -12.11 -28.54
C VAL A 190 10.61 -12.21 -29.95
N MET A 191 11.38 -13.26 -30.22
CA MET A 191 11.87 -13.61 -31.56
C MET A 191 11.18 -14.90 -32.01
N PHE A 192 10.59 -14.86 -33.20
CA PHE A 192 10.04 -16.00 -33.92
C PHE A 192 10.85 -16.21 -35.20
N GLY A 193 11.65 -17.28 -35.23
CA GLY A 193 12.61 -17.48 -36.33
C GLY A 193 13.63 -16.34 -36.39
N GLU A 194 13.63 -15.61 -37.50
CA GLU A 194 14.51 -14.44 -37.75
C GLU A 194 13.82 -13.09 -37.41
N LYS A 195 12.53 -13.09 -37.14
CA LYS A 195 11.75 -11.88 -36.87
C LYS A 195 11.67 -11.57 -35.39
N SER A 196 12.02 -10.35 -35.04
CA SER A 196 11.95 -9.84 -33.67
C SER A 196 10.73 -8.92 -33.49
N TYR A 197 10.05 -9.04 -32.38
CA TYR A 197 8.91 -8.20 -32.01
C TYR A 197 9.08 -7.67 -30.58
N VAL A 198 8.58 -6.47 -30.34
CA VAL A 198 8.69 -5.81 -29.04
C VAL A 198 7.37 -5.19 -28.65
N ILE A 199 7.08 -5.21 -27.33
CA ILE A 199 5.97 -4.47 -26.73
C ILE A 199 6.48 -3.70 -25.52
N GLY A 200 6.09 -2.44 -25.38
CA GLY A 200 6.55 -1.66 -24.23
C GLY A 200 6.02 -0.24 -24.18
N ALA A 201 6.61 0.55 -23.29
CA ALA A 201 6.27 1.95 -23.13
C ALA A 201 6.63 2.74 -24.43
N PRO A 202 5.73 3.60 -24.92
CA PRO A 202 5.89 4.28 -26.20
C PRO A 202 7.23 5.01 -26.34
N GLU A 203 7.66 5.71 -25.30
CA GLU A 203 8.90 6.51 -25.31
C GLU A 203 10.16 5.64 -25.48
N PHE A 204 10.11 4.39 -24.99
CA PHE A 204 11.23 3.46 -25.06
C PHE A 204 11.24 2.63 -26.34
N VAL A 205 10.05 2.35 -26.88
CA VAL A 205 9.87 1.55 -28.09
C VAL A 205 10.03 2.40 -29.33
N LEU A 206 9.34 3.55 -29.42
CA LEU A 206 9.35 4.43 -30.60
C LEU A 206 10.58 5.33 -30.67
N ARG A 207 11.12 5.75 -29.56
CA ARG A 207 12.32 6.60 -29.46
C ARG A 207 12.24 7.85 -30.36
N GLU A 208 12.98 7.88 -31.46
CA GLU A 208 13.03 9.01 -32.41
C GLU A 208 11.68 9.22 -33.11
N ASP A 209 10.92 8.17 -33.35
CA ASP A 209 9.59 8.24 -33.97
C ASP A 209 8.48 8.59 -32.98
N TYR A 210 8.80 8.75 -31.66
CA TYR A 210 7.80 9.01 -30.61
C TYR A 210 6.95 10.25 -30.86
N ASP A 211 7.55 11.33 -31.34
CA ASP A 211 6.83 12.60 -31.57
C ASP A 211 5.75 12.49 -32.65
N THR A 212 5.89 11.57 -33.59
CA THR A 212 4.89 11.29 -34.62
C THR A 212 3.60 10.71 -34.03
N TYR A 213 3.71 9.83 -33.02
CA TYR A 213 2.58 9.14 -32.39
C TYR A 213 2.12 9.81 -31.08
N LYS A 214 2.87 10.78 -30.58
CA LYS A 214 2.62 11.47 -29.33
C LYS A 214 1.22 12.09 -29.19
N PRO A 215 0.60 12.70 -30.23
CA PRO A 215 -0.75 13.22 -30.11
C PRO A 215 -1.76 12.15 -29.72
N ASP A 216 -1.74 11.01 -30.41
CA ASP A 216 -2.65 9.88 -30.16
C ASP A 216 -2.39 9.25 -28.78
N ILE A 217 -1.12 8.99 -28.47
CA ILE A 217 -0.71 8.46 -27.15
C ILE A 217 -1.17 9.38 -26.02
N SER A 218 -1.00 10.71 -26.18
CA SER A 218 -1.37 11.69 -25.17
C SER A 218 -2.88 11.78 -24.96
N GLU A 219 -3.67 11.58 -26.00
CA GLU A 219 -5.13 11.55 -25.90
C GLU A 219 -5.59 10.41 -24.99
N TYR A 220 -5.08 9.19 -25.19
CA TYR A 220 -5.44 8.05 -24.35
C TYR A 220 -4.86 8.15 -22.94
N ALA A 221 -3.64 8.65 -22.81
CA ALA A 221 -3.01 8.86 -21.49
C ALA A 221 -3.80 9.88 -20.63
N ARG A 222 -4.33 10.95 -21.24
CA ARG A 222 -5.20 11.93 -20.53
C ARG A 222 -6.52 11.32 -20.05
N LYS A 223 -7.02 10.30 -20.74
CA LYS A 223 -8.20 9.54 -20.34
C LYS A 223 -7.90 8.50 -19.23
N GLY A 224 -6.64 8.43 -18.77
CA GLY A 224 -6.20 7.52 -17.71
C GLY A 224 -5.77 6.14 -18.17
N TYR A 225 -5.66 5.90 -19.48
CA TYR A 225 -5.21 4.62 -20.01
C TYR A 225 -3.68 4.50 -20.01
N ARG A 226 -3.20 3.30 -19.75
CA ARG A 226 -1.80 2.94 -20.02
C ARG A 226 -1.68 2.55 -21.48
N VAL A 227 -0.90 3.30 -22.25
CA VAL A 227 -0.62 3.01 -23.65
C VAL A 227 0.64 2.15 -23.77
N LEU A 228 0.56 1.11 -24.58
CA LEU A 228 1.68 0.28 -24.98
C LEU A 228 1.78 0.31 -26.51
N VAL A 229 3.00 0.22 -27.00
CA VAL A 229 3.27 0.07 -28.45
C VAL A 229 3.80 -1.32 -28.70
N PHE A 230 3.22 -2.00 -29.68
CA PHE A 230 3.70 -3.25 -30.25
C PHE A 230 4.24 -3.01 -31.66
N GLY A 231 5.34 -3.65 -32.01
CA GLY A 231 5.91 -3.50 -33.35
C GLY A 231 6.97 -4.54 -33.66
N SER A 232 7.29 -4.63 -34.95
CA SER A 232 8.43 -5.40 -35.44
C SER A 232 9.74 -4.63 -35.19
N TYR A 233 10.78 -5.35 -34.85
CA TYR A 233 12.10 -4.80 -34.52
C TYR A 233 13.15 -5.35 -35.53
N ASP A 234 13.89 -4.46 -36.14
CA ASP A 234 14.80 -4.76 -37.25
C ASP A 234 16.20 -5.25 -36.81
N ALA A 235 16.42 -5.44 -35.52
CA ALA A 235 17.69 -5.90 -34.98
C ALA A 235 17.53 -7.09 -34.01
N ALA A 236 18.65 -7.68 -33.60
CA ALA A 236 18.64 -8.77 -32.63
C ALA A 236 18.26 -8.29 -31.26
N LEU A 237 17.43 -9.09 -30.57
CA LEU A 237 17.03 -8.84 -29.17
C LEU A 237 18.15 -9.34 -28.24
N ASP A 238 18.90 -8.43 -27.63
CA ASP A 238 19.95 -8.73 -26.66
C ASP A 238 19.52 -8.55 -25.20
N GLY A 239 18.35 -7.90 -24.95
CA GLY A 239 17.85 -7.56 -23.64
C GLY A 239 18.35 -6.21 -23.10
N GLY A 240 19.19 -5.52 -23.87
CA GLY A 240 19.64 -4.15 -23.61
C GLY A 240 18.67 -3.08 -24.11
N LYS A 241 19.17 -1.87 -24.29
CA LYS A 241 18.40 -0.80 -24.94
C LYS A 241 18.21 -1.12 -26.42
N LEU A 242 17.03 -0.86 -26.95
CA LEU A 242 16.76 -1.02 -28.37
C LEU A 242 17.68 -0.09 -29.18
N THR A 243 18.43 -0.62 -30.13
CA THR A 243 19.34 0.13 -30.98
C THR A 243 18.84 0.22 -32.42
N GLY A 244 18.09 -0.77 -32.88
CA GLY A 244 17.45 -0.83 -34.18
C GLY A 244 16.12 -0.05 -34.23
N LYS A 245 15.47 -0.01 -35.37
CA LYS A 245 14.20 0.63 -35.62
C LYS A 245 13.04 -0.28 -35.24
N VAL A 246 12.00 0.29 -34.62
CA VAL A 246 10.73 -0.40 -34.36
C VAL A 246 9.70 0.15 -35.36
N LEU A 247 9.04 -0.74 -36.07
CA LEU A 247 7.90 -0.41 -36.95
C LEU A 247 6.62 -0.77 -36.17
N PRO A 248 5.86 0.22 -35.71
CA PRO A 248 4.60 -0.01 -34.96
C PRO A 248 3.56 -0.68 -35.88
N MET A 249 2.78 -1.57 -35.29
CA MET A 249 1.74 -2.37 -35.96
C MET A 249 0.34 -1.97 -35.52
#